data_b353d8cc92d6856bea1cb03b4b11982e
#
_entry.id   b353d8cc92d6856bea1cb03b4b11982e
#
_cell.length_a   1.000
_cell.length_b   1.000
_cell.length_c   1.000
_cell.angle_alpha   90.00
_cell.angle_beta   90.00
_cell.angle_gamma   90.00
#
_symmetry.space_group_name_H-M   'P 1'
#
loop_
_entity.id
_entity.type
_entity.pdbx_description
1 polymer ?
#
loop_
_entity_poly.entity_id
_entity_poly.type
_entity_poly.pdbx_seq_one_letter_code
_entity_poly.pdbx_strand_id
1 'polypeptide(L)'
;MRFAIVDDLGTERTLLKERLARQLRQRGTEAELLEFDNGEAFLVAEEAQRFTAAFLDIYMDGLSGMDAAKELRKTDADCLLVFTTTSTDHALEGFQVRAFHYLVKPFSEAELSGLLDEMLAKLPRPEPVLT
;
A
#
# COMPACT_ATOMS: atom_id res chain seq x y z
N MET A 1 -9.14 6.38 7.07
CA MET A 1 -8.24 5.36 6.45
C MET A 1 -6.82 5.86 6.49
N ARG A 2 -5.89 4.97 6.68
CA ARG A 2 -4.46 5.27 6.69
C ARG A 2 -3.78 4.39 5.65
N PHE A 3 -3.10 5.02 4.70
CA PHE A 3 -2.33 4.32 3.66
C PHE A 3 -0.86 4.62 3.84
N ALA A 4 -0.02 3.60 3.80
CA ALA A 4 1.43 3.74 3.82
C ALA A 4 1.98 3.63 2.40
N ILE A 5 2.97 4.44 2.09
CA ILE A 5 3.70 4.40 0.84
C ILE A 5 5.17 4.21 1.21
N VAL A 6 5.72 3.04 0.90
CA VAL A 6 7.05 2.63 1.32
C VAL A 6 7.93 2.39 0.10
N ASP A 7 8.89 3.26 -0.11
CA ASP A 7 9.80 3.22 -1.25
C ASP A 7 11.04 4.05 -0.89
N ASP A 8 12.23 3.51 -1.09
CA ASP A 8 13.46 4.22 -0.77
C ASP A 8 13.83 5.30 -1.80
N LEU A 9 13.18 5.31 -2.96
CA LEU A 9 13.34 6.35 -3.96
C LEU A 9 12.31 7.46 -3.74
N GLY A 10 12.79 8.62 -3.28
CA GLY A 10 11.91 9.75 -2.94
C GLY A 10 11.05 10.23 -4.09
N THR A 11 11.60 10.23 -5.33
CA THR A 11 10.85 10.63 -6.53
C THR A 11 9.68 9.68 -6.81
N GLU A 12 9.92 8.38 -6.71
CA GLU A 12 8.88 7.36 -6.90
C GLU A 12 7.81 7.45 -5.81
N ARG A 13 8.25 7.61 -4.57
CA ARG A 13 7.35 7.72 -3.40
C ARG A 13 6.44 8.95 -3.51
N THR A 14 7.02 10.10 -3.83
CA THR A 14 6.27 11.34 -3.99
C THR A 14 5.27 11.23 -5.16
N LEU A 15 5.69 10.65 -6.26
CA LEU A 15 4.84 10.48 -7.44
C LEU A 15 3.63 9.60 -7.10
N LEU A 16 3.85 8.48 -6.45
CA LEU A 16 2.76 7.58 -6.07
C LEU A 16 1.79 8.27 -5.09
N LYS A 17 2.32 9.00 -4.12
CA LYS A 17 1.50 9.76 -3.18
C LYS A 17 0.59 10.77 -3.91
N GLU A 18 1.15 11.50 -4.86
CA GLU A 18 0.37 12.48 -5.66
C GLU A 18 -0.72 11.79 -6.48
N ARG A 19 -0.38 10.66 -7.12
CA ARG A 19 -1.34 9.88 -7.90
C ARG A 19 -2.48 9.36 -7.03
N LEU A 20 -2.16 8.79 -5.88
CA LEU A 20 -3.15 8.30 -4.92
C LEU A 20 -4.04 9.45 -4.40
N ALA A 21 -3.44 10.57 -4.02
CA ALA A 21 -4.20 11.72 -3.52
C ALA A 21 -5.20 12.22 -4.55
N ARG A 22 -4.79 12.30 -5.81
CA ARG A 22 -5.66 12.74 -6.91
C ARG A 22 -6.82 11.76 -7.12
N GLN A 23 -6.52 10.46 -7.17
CA GLN A 23 -7.52 9.43 -7.37
C GLN A 23 -8.53 9.39 -6.23
N LEU A 24 -8.07 9.52 -5.00
CA LEU A 24 -8.95 9.55 -3.82
C LEU A 24 -9.86 10.78 -3.82
N ARG A 25 -9.31 11.94 -4.20
CA ARG A 25 -10.14 13.16 -4.32
C ARG A 25 -11.24 13.00 -5.36
N GLN A 26 -10.93 12.39 -6.49
CA GLN A 26 -11.91 12.14 -7.55
C GLN A 26 -13.06 11.26 -7.05
N ARG A 27 -12.80 10.42 -6.06
CA ARG A 27 -13.81 9.53 -5.46
C ARG A 27 -14.49 10.11 -4.23
N GLY A 28 -14.12 11.33 -3.84
CA GLY A 28 -14.63 11.94 -2.61
C GLY A 28 -14.24 11.18 -1.37
N THR A 29 -13.10 10.47 -1.41
CA THR A 29 -12.63 9.62 -0.32
C THR A 29 -11.46 10.28 0.38
N GLU A 30 -11.53 10.37 1.70
CA GLU A 30 -10.43 10.90 2.50
C GLU A 30 -9.58 9.75 3.05
N ALA A 31 -8.26 9.90 2.93
CA ALA A 31 -7.30 8.99 3.51
C ALA A 31 -6.04 9.76 3.91
N GLU A 32 -5.46 9.35 5.02
CA GLU A 32 -4.16 9.84 5.45
C GLU A 32 -3.09 9.04 4.68
N LEU A 33 -2.20 9.74 3.99
CA LEU A 33 -1.14 9.12 3.20
C LEU A 33 0.20 9.40 3.88
N LEU A 34 0.85 8.34 4.37
CA LEU A 34 2.12 8.45 5.09
C LEU A 34 3.24 7.82 4.28
N GLU A 35 4.35 8.53 4.17
CA GLU A 35 5.52 8.10 3.40
C GLU A 35 6.60 7.54 4.31
N PHE A 36 7.23 6.45 3.86
CA PHE A 36 8.36 5.82 4.53
C PHE A 36 9.44 5.50 3.49
N ASP A 37 10.68 5.77 3.81
CA ASP A 37 11.81 5.50 2.93
C ASP A 37 12.48 4.14 3.20
N ASN A 38 11.96 3.39 4.16
CA ASN A 38 12.45 2.05 4.49
C ASN A 38 11.37 1.22 5.18
N GLY A 39 11.56 -0.11 5.16
CA GLY A 39 10.60 -1.05 5.73
C GLY A 39 10.55 -1.03 7.24
N GLU A 40 11.66 -0.78 7.89
CA GLU A 40 11.76 -0.75 9.36
C GLU A 40 10.91 0.37 9.94
N ALA A 41 11.01 1.57 9.37
CA ALA A 41 10.21 2.72 9.79
C ALA A 41 8.71 2.49 9.60
N PHE A 42 8.35 1.85 8.49
CA PHE A 42 6.97 1.46 8.22
C PHE A 42 6.45 0.49 9.30
N LEU A 43 7.22 -0.54 9.63
CA LEU A 43 6.79 -1.53 10.63
C LEU A 43 6.62 -0.92 12.02
N VAL A 44 7.49 0.03 12.41
CA VAL A 44 7.34 0.75 13.68
C VAL A 44 6.05 1.56 13.70
N ALA A 45 5.75 2.25 12.61
CA ALA A 45 4.52 3.05 12.50
C ALA A 45 3.26 2.15 12.52
N GLU A 46 3.32 1.01 11.84
CA GLU A 46 2.23 0.02 11.79
C GLU A 46 1.92 -0.54 13.18
N GLU A 47 2.96 -0.81 13.97
CA GLU A 47 2.82 -1.30 15.33
C GLU A 47 2.14 -0.28 16.24
N ALA A 48 2.46 1.00 16.06
CA ALA A 48 1.85 2.09 16.83
C ALA A 48 0.39 2.32 16.43
N GLN A 49 0.10 2.25 15.13
CA GLN A 49 -1.25 2.41 14.60
C GLN A 49 -1.36 1.72 13.25
N ARG A 50 -2.26 0.75 13.13
CA ARG A 50 -2.42 -0.08 11.93
C ARG A 50 -2.80 0.73 10.71
N PHE A 51 -2.27 0.31 9.56
CA PHE A 51 -2.62 0.86 8.26
C PHE A 51 -3.75 0.06 7.62
N THR A 52 -4.62 0.76 6.91
CA THR A 52 -5.68 0.15 6.10
C THR A 52 -5.07 -0.57 4.89
N ALA A 53 -4.08 0.08 4.27
CA ALA A 53 -3.37 -0.45 3.11
C ALA A 53 -1.93 0.03 3.12
N ALA A 54 -1.05 -0.74 2.51
CA ALA A 54 0.35 -0.38 2.35
C ALA A 54 0.80 -0.68 0.92
N PHE A 55 1.43 0.30 0.30
CA PHE A 55 2.06 0.19 -1.02
C PHE A 55 3.55 0.05 -0.78
N LEU A 56 4.09 -1.12 -1.06
CA LEU A 56 5.47 -1.48 -0.74
C LEU A 56 6.26 -1.75 -2.00
N ASP A 57 7.37 -1.03 -2.19
CA ASP A 57 8.38 -1.44 -3.16
C ASP A 57 9.11 -2.67 -2.60
N ILE A 58 9.40 -3.64 -3.45
CA ILE A 58 10.11 -4.85 -3.04
C ILE A 58 11.61 -4.56 -2.88
N TYR A 59 12.19 -3.87 -3.85
CA TYR A 59 13.63 -3.61 -3.89
C TYR A 59 13.99 -2.34 -3.14
N MET A 60 14.39 -2.49 -1.89
CA MET A 60 14.81 -1.38 -1.04
C MET A 60 16.10 -1.75 -0.32
N ASP A 61 16.89 -0.74 0.03
CA ASP A 61 18.04 -0.93 0.90
C ASP A 61 17.55 -1.36 2.30
N GLY A 62 18.31 -2.26 2.94
CA GLY A 62 17.91 -2.83 4.22
C GLY A 62 16.82 -3.87 4.06
N LEU A 63 15.76 -3.76 4.85
CA LEU A 63 14.64 -4.70 4.81
C LEU A 63 13.88 -4.55 3.50
N SER A 64 13.78 -5.63 2.72
CA SER A 64 13.02 -5.61 1.48
C SER A 64 11.52 -5.45 1.75
N GLY A 65 10.77 -5.00 0.74
CA GLY A 65 9.31 -4.92 0.86
C GLY A 65 8.67 -6.26 1.14
N MET A 66 9.21 -7.35 0.56
CA MET A 66 8.71 -8.70 0.80
C MET A 66 8.93 -9.12 2.25
N ASP A 67 10.12 -8.86 2.80
CA ASP A 67 10.42 -9.19 4.20
C ASP A 67 9.59 -8.33 5.15
N ALA A 68 9.38 -7.06 4.83
CA ALA A 68 8.50 -6.20 5.61
C ALA A 68 7.07 -6.73 5.63
N ALA A 69 6.58 -7.23 4.50
CA ALA A 69 5.25 -7.82 4.40
C ALA A 69 5.13 -9.10 5.25
N LYS A 70 6.16 -9.93 5.26
CA LYS A 70 6.19 -11.14 6.10
C LYS A 70 6.13 -10.78 7.58
N GLU A 71 6.88 -9.77 8.00
CA GLU A 71 6.84 -9.29 9.38
C GLU A 71 5.47 -8.70 9.74
N LEU A 72 4.89 -7.89 8.85
CA LEU A 72 3.56 -7.33 9.04
C LEU A 72 2.53 -8.43 9.28
N ARG A 73 2.55 -9.49 8.49
CA ARG A 73 1.56 -10.57 8.58
C ARG A 73 1.62 -11.36 9.88
N LYS A 74 2.68 -11.25 10.65
CA LYS A 74 2.74 -11.86 11.98
C LYS A 74 1.77 -11.22 12.97
N THR A 75 1.42 -9.94 12.75
CA THR A 75 0.59 -9.16 13.67
C THR A 75 -0.64 -8.55 13.04
N ASP A 76 -0.71 -8.47 11.71
CA ASP A 76 -1.83 -7.84 10.99
C ASP A 76 -2.20 -8.68 9.78
N ALA A 77 -3.34 -9.34 9.85
CA ALA A 77 -3.88 -10.14 8.76
C ALA A 77 -4.73 -9.31 7.79
N ASP A 78 -5.13 -8.11 8.16
CA ASP A 78 -6.18 -7.35 7.48
C ASP A 78 -5.66 -6.24 6.58
N CYS A 79 -4.45 -5.74 6.81
CA CYS A 79 -3.87 -4.68 5.99
C CYS A 79 -3.80 -5.13 4.52
N LEU A 80 -4.32 -4.32 3.62
CA LEU A 80 -4.26 -4.60 2.19
C LEU A 80 -2.86 -4.26 1.67
N LEU A 81 -2.10 -5.28 1.27
CA LEU A 81 -0.74 -5.12 0.76
C LEU A 81 -0.74 -5.03 -0.75
N VAL A 82 -0.15 -3.96 -1.27
CA VAL A 82 0.07 -3.77 -2.70
C VAL A 82 1.56 -3.63 -2.93
N PHE A 83 2.14 -4.55 -3.69
CA PHE A 83 3.55 -4.41 -4.08
C PHE A 83 3.66 -3.55 -5.33
N THR A 84 4.60 -2.61 -5.31
CA THR A 84 4.95 -1.77 -6.45
C THR A 84 6.42 -2.05 -6.79
N THR A 85 6.68 -2.63 -7.95
CA THR A 85 8.03 -3.10 -8.27
C THR A 85 8.29 -3.08 -9.77
N THR A 86 9.57 -3.13 -10.16
CA THR A 86 9.98 -3.21 -11.56
C THR A 86 10.01 -4.63 -12.10
N SER A 87 9.77 -5.65 -11.27
CA SER A 87 9.91 -7.06 -11.66
C SER A 87 8.74 -7.90 -11.16
N THR A 88 8.41 -8.97 -11.90
CA THR A 88 7.42 -9.98 -11.49
C THR A 88 8.06 -11.17 -10.77
N ASP A 89 9.36 -11.14 -10.50
CA ASP A 89 10.13 -12.28 -9.96
C ASP A 89 9.62 -12.74 -8.58
N HIS A 90 8.98 -11.85 -7.83
CA HIS A 90 8.50 -12.15 -6.48
C HIS A 90 6.98 -12.33 -6.36
N ALA A 91 6.29 -12.49 -7.49
CA ALA A 91 4.83 -12.59 -7.49
C ALA A 91 4.32 -13.78 -6.67
N LEU A 92 5.01 -14.93 -6.72
CA LEU A 92 4.63 -16.11 -5.93
C LEU A 92 4.80 -15.88 -4.43
N GLU A 93 5.86 -15.17 -4.02
CA GLU A 93 6.06 -14.81 -2.62
C GLU A 93 4.97 -13.84 -2.13
N GLY A 94 4.53 -12.93 -3.00
CA GLY A 94 3.40 -12.05 -2.72
C GLY A 94 2.14 -12.81 -2.37
N PHE A 95 1.92 -13.95 -3.02
CA PHE A 95 0.81 -14.84 -2.72
C PHE A 95 0.89 -15.37 -1.27
N GLN A 96 2.09 -15.69 -0.80
CA GLN A 96 2.31 -16.22 0.55
C GLN A 96 1.98 -15.19 1.64
N VAL A 97 2.18 -13.90 1.38
CA VAL A 97 1.84 -12.83 2.31
C VAL A 97 0.43 -12.27 2.06
N ARG A 98 -0.34 -12.93 1.23
CA ARG A 98 -1.71 -12.53 0.89
C ARG A 98 -1.77 -11.10 0.37
N ALA A 99 -0.87 -10.79 -0.59
CA ALA A 99 -0.89 -9.50 -1.26
C ALA A 99 -2.23 -9.30 -1.96
N PHE A 100 -2.81 -8.11 -1.80
CA PHE A 100 -4.03 -7.74 -2.48
C PHE A 100 -3.79 -7.54 -3.97
N HIS A 101 -2.68 -6.90 -4.30
CA HIS A 101 -2.32 -6.60 -5.68
C HIS A 101 -0.81 -6.50 -5.85
N TYR A 102 -0.37 -6.63 -7.11
CA TYR A 102 1.05 -6.57 -7.48
C TYR A 102 1.14 -5.68 -8.73
N LEU A 103 1.64 -4.45 -8.56
CA LEU A 103 1.76 -3.47 -9.64
C LEU A 103 3.19 -3.44 -10.16
N VAL A 104 3.36 -3.70 -11.45
CA VAL A 104 4.68 -3.62 -12.10
C VAL A 104 4.88 -2.21 -12.65
N LYS A 105 5.96 -1.57 -12.25
CA LYS A 105 6.32 -0.23 -12.72
C LYS A 105 6.86 -0.28 -14.17
N PRO A 106 6.50 0.67 -15.01
CA PRO A 106 5.53 1.72 -14.79
C PRO A 106 4.10 1.18 -14.93
N PHE A 107 3.19 1.58 -14.06
CA PHE A 107 1.79 1.22 -14.15
C PHE A 107 0.93 2.42 -14.55
N SER A 108 -0.15 2.15 -15.29
CA SER A 108 -1.03 3.20 -15.83
C SER A 108 -1.96 3.77 -14.77
N GLU A 109 -2.55 4.93 -15.06
CA GLU A 109 -3.61 5.48 -14.23
C GLU A 109 -4.83 4.55 -14.17
N ALA A 110 -5.13 3.87 -15.27
CA ALA A 110 -6.24 2.90 -15.31
C ALA A 110 -5.99 1.72 -14.37
N GLU A 111 -4.75 1.20 -14.33
CA GLU A 111 -4.40 0.11 -13.41
C GLU A 111 -4.54 0.56 -11.95
N LEU A 112 -4.04 1.75 -11.63
CA LEU A 112 -4.16 2.30 -10.27
C LEU A 112 -5.62 2.56 -9.91
N SER A 113 -6.40 3.12 -10.83
CA SER A 113 -7.83 3.38 -10.64
C SER A 113 -8.60 2.10 -10.37
N GLY A 114 -8.36 1.07 -11.18
CA GLY A 114 -9.01 -0.24 -11.00
C GLY A 114 -8.69 -0.88 -9.66
N LEU A 115 -7.43 -0.79 -9.24
CA LEU A 115 -6.98 -1.29 -7.95
C LEU A 115 -7.68 -0.56 -6.81
N LEU A 116 -7.77 0.77 -6.88
CA LEU A 116 -8.44 1.56 -5.84
C LEU A 116 -9.92 1.25 -5.75
N ASP A 117 -10.60 1.07 -6.89
CA ASP A 117 -12.00 0.68 -6.88
C ASP A 117 -12.21 -0.65 -6.16
N GLU A 118 -11.38 -1.64 -6.45
CA GLU A 118 -11.43 -2.94 -5.77
C GLU A 118 -11.11 -2.83 -4.28
N MET A 119 -10.09 -2.05 -3.94
CA MET A 119 -9.66 -1.84 -2.56
C MET A 119 -10.77 -1.19 -1.74
N LEU A 120 -11.35 -0.11 -2.24
CA LEU A 120 -12.39 0.63 -1.53
C LEU A 120 -13.67 -0.20 -1.39
N ALA A 121 -13.94 -1.10 -2.34
CA ALA A 121 -15.07 -2.02 -2.26
C ALA A 121 -14.90 -3.07 -1.15
N LYS A 122 -13.66 -3.41 -0.80
CA LYS A 122 -13.36 -4.39 0.27
C LYS A 122 -13.35 -3.78 1.66
N LEU A 123 -13.16 -2.47 1.76
CA LEU A 123 -13.07 -1.81 3.06
C LEU A 123 -14.45 -1.58 3.65
N PRO A 124 -14.58 -1.67 5.00
CA PRO A 124 -15.85 -1.36 5.65
C PRO A 124 -16.23 0.08 5.35
N ARG A 125 -17.45 0.28 4.89
CA ARG A 125 -17.99 1.63 4.74
C ARG A 125 -18.28 2.18 6.14
N PRO A 126 -17.98 3.47 6.39
CA PRO A 126 -18.47 4.07 7.61
C PRO A 126 -20.00 3.93 7.63
N GLU A 127 -20.54 3.44 8.74
CA GLU A 127 -21.97 3.32 8.86
C GLU A 127 -22.61 4.70 8.74
N PRO A 128 -23.70 4.82 7.94
CA PRO A 128 -24.40 6.09 7.90
C PRO A 128 -24.90 6.42 9.30
N VAL A 129 -24.60 7.62 9.76
CA VAL A 129 -25.12 8.11 11.02
C VAL A 129 -26.63 8.25 10.85
N LEU A 130 -27.35 7.35 11.46
CA LEU A 130 -28.80 7.46 11.52
C LEU A 130 -29.14 8.54 12.54
N THR A 131 -29.58 9.63 12.03
CA THR A 131 -30.18 10.66 12.88
C THR A 131 -31.69 10.50 12.86
#